data_29b6e0f93633a1e4f5ed31b93f548bcc
#
_entry.id   29b6e0f93633a1e4f5ed31b93f548bcc
#
_cell.length_a   1.000
_cell.length_b   1.000
_cell.length_c   1.000
_cell.angle_alpha   90.00
_cell.angle_beta   90.00
_cell.angle_gamma   90.00
#
_symmetry.space_group_name_H-M   'P 1'
#
loop_
_entity.id
_entity.type
_entity.pdbx_description
1 polymer ?
#
loop_
_entity_poly.entity_id
_entity_poly.type
_entity_poly.pdbx_seq_one_letter_code
_entity_poly.pdbx_strand_id
1 'polypeptide(L)'
;MQKVSAIFTGVLAIVMVAGVAMFVGCQRDQGAIGLTGPAGSDGVAKCGTCHNVSTEVLAKQIQWSASVHATGGHFRSNSTACASCHTNEGFRATMDSGNMVAAPALIDNPTPPNCRTCHNIHQKYDLTDFVNSTTKPVKLMVSSTGATTNFDKGNLCANCHQPRLSKVTPYPTLNGDDLTIVANWGAQMASQAVILRGVGSGAFEIPGSVAYINSSHSTLVPNRCITCHMAPVRGDTAGGHTWKMTYLSSDGITENNYVAGCVACHTGLTSGVGKFDVNKVQTDVEGLIAQLKALLVTAKMLDTTTDRGLAGTFPSNKVGILMNYKLIEAEGSHGVHNPLFVKALLKNSIDYMKK
;
A
#
# COMPACT_ATOMS: atom_id res chain seq x y z
N MET A 1 -6.75 -55.34 54.84
CA MET A 1 -6.32 -54.91 53.47
C MET A 1 -7.23 -55.44 52.35
N GLN A 2 -7.89 -56.59 52.46
CA GLN A 2 -8.76 -57.11 51.36
C GLN A 2 -10.08 -56.33 51.13
N LYS A 3 -10.69 -55.70 52.12
CA LYS A 3 -11.96 -54.95 51.95
C LYS A 3 -11.81 -53.63 51.29
N VAL A 4 -10.64 -52.96 51.36
CA VAL A 4 -10.40 -51.67 50.69
C VAL A 4 -10.14 -51.89 49.18
N SER A 5 -9.50 -53.00 48.80
CA SER A 5 -9.23 -53.33 47.38
C SER A 5 -10.53 -53.60 46.60
N ALA A 6 -11.56 -54.25 47.23
CA ALA A 6 -12.82 -54.56 46.55
C ALA A 6 -13.67 -53.30 46.27
N ILE A 7 -13.62 -52.30 47.18
CA ILE A 7 -14.31 -51.04 47.01
C ILE A 7 -13.66 -50.21 45.89
N PHE A 8 -12.35 -50.18 45.81
CA PHE A 8 -11.64 -49.46 44.75
C PHE A 8 -11.87 -50.05 43.36
N THR A 9 -11.91 -51.38 43.26
CA THR A 9 -12.20 -52.07 42.00
C THR A 9 -13.64 -51.85 41.53
N GLY A 10 -14.62 -51.82 42.46
CA GLY A 10 -16.03 -51.54 42.17
C GLY A 10 -16.26 -50.12 41.69
N VAL A 11 -15.61 -49.12 42.31
CA VAL A 11 -15.75 -47.73 41.92
C VAL A 11 -15.10 -47.48 40.56
N LEU A 12 -13.94 -48.09 40.27
CA LEU A 12 -13.30 -47.98 38.96
C LEU A 12 -14.14 -48.57 37.84
N ALA A 13 -14.79 -49.70 38.09
CA ALA A 13 -15.70 -50.33 37.11
C ALA A 13 -16.93 -49.47 36.83
N ILE A 14 -17.52 -48.86 37.85
CA ILE A 14 -18.68 -47.96 37.68
C ILE A 14 -18.29 -46.68 36.90
N VAL A 15 -17.12 -46.09 37.16
CA VAL A 15 -16.64 -44.91 36.42
C VAL A 15 -16.34 -45.27 34.96
N MET A 16 -15.77 -46.44 34.66
CA MET A 16 -15.57 -46.85 33.26
C MET A 16 -16.89 -47.14 32.52
N VAL A 17 -17.87 -47.73 33.15
CA VAL A 17 -19.18 -47.98 32.52
C VAL A 17 -19.94 -46.65 32.31
N ALA A 18 -19.86 -45.71 33.24
CA ALA A 18 -20.45 -44.37 33.09
C ALA A 18 -19.75 -43.58 32.01
N GLY A 19 -18.41 -43.70 31.88
CA GLY A 19 -17.63 -43.05 30.81
C GLY A 19 -17.99 -43.55 29.41
N VAL A 20 -18.18 -44.86 29.26
CA VAL A 20 -18.58 -45.46 27.98
C VAL A 20 -20.02 -45.12 27.62
N ALA A 21 -20.92 -45.01 28.59
CA ALA A 21 -22.30 -44.60 28.35
C ALA A 21 -22.42 -43.14 27.87
N MET A 22 -21.49 -42.24 28.26
CA MET A 22 -21.50 -40.85 27.77
C MET A 22 -20.99 -40.72 26.32
N PHE A 23 -20.20 -41.67 25.81
CA PHE A 23 -19.79 -41.64 24.41
C PHE A 23 -20.76 -42.27 23.42
N VAL A 24 -21.72 -43.07 23.88
CA VAL A 24 -22.73 -43.72 23.02
C VAL A 24 -23.97 -42.82 22.80
N GLY A 25 -24.11 -41.74 23.61
CA GLY A 25 -25.30 -40.87 23.59
C GLY A 25 -25.36 -39.78 22.51
N CYS A 26 -24.37 -39.67 21.63
CA CYS A 26 -24.30 -38.61 20.61
C CYS A 26 -24.29 -39.11 19.16
N GLN A 27 -24.76 -40.32 18.87
CA GLN A 27 -25.16 -40.62 17.50
C GLN A 27 -26.58 -40.04 17.27
N ARG A 28 -26.60 -38.75 16.91
CA ARG A 28 -27.75 -38.25 16.18
C ARG A 28 -27.83 -39.04 14.89
N ASP A 29 -28.92 -39.74 14.66
CA ASP A 29 -29.27 -40.20 13.33
C ASP A 29 -29.15 -39.00 12.40
N GLN A 30 -28.16 -39.03 11.50
CA GLN A 30 -28.14 -38.07 10.41
C GLN A 30 -29.43 -38.26 9.66
N GLY A 31 -30.33 -37.30 9.76
CA GLY A 31 -31.52 -37.27 8.92
C GLY A 31 -31.13 -37.52 7.47
N ALA A 32 -31.98 -38.20 6.71
CA ALA A 32 -31.71 -38.45 5.29
C ALA A 32 -31.16 -37.18 4.64
N ILE A 33 -30.02 -37.32 3.93
CA ILE A 33 -29.45 -36.23 3.16
C ILE A 33 -30.57 -35.65 2.30
N GLY A 34 -30.95 -34.40 2.54
CA GLY A 34 -31.97 -33.71 1.76
C GLY A 34 -31.62 -33.86 0.28
N LEU A 35 -32.63 -34.09 -0.54
CA LEU A 35 -32.47 -34.18 -2.00
C LEU A 35 -31.61 -32.98 -2.45
N THR A 36 -30.56 -33.26 -3.21
CA THR A 36 -29.78 -32.22 -3.87
C THR A 36 -30.76 -31.34 -4.63
N GLY A 37 -30.83 -30.06 -4.30
CA GLY A 37 -31.67 -29.11 -5.02
C GLY A 37 -31.32 -29.18 -6.52
N PRO A 38 -32.29 -28.88 -7.40
CA PRO A 38 -32.02 -28.83 -8.83
C PRO A 38 -30.76 -27.98 -9.07
N ALA A 39 -29.87 -28.50 -9.88
CA ALA A 39 -28.65 -27.72 -10.27
C ALA A 39 -29.14 -26.38 -10.81
N GLY A 40 -28.67 -25.28 -10.20
CA GLY A 40 -28.97 -23.95 -10.68
C GLY A 40 -28.58 -23.87 -12.14
N SER A 41 -29.51 -23.49 -13.03
CA SER A 41 -29.19 -23.30 -14.44
C SER A 41 -28.03 -22.32 -14.58
N ASP A 42 -27.00 -22.69 -15.34
CA ASP A 42 -25.87 -21.88 -15.77
C ASP A 42 -24.78 -21.50 -14.73
N GLY A 43 -24.93 -21.77 -13.45
CA GLY A 43 -23.95 -21.39 -12.41
C GLY A 43 -22.56 -22.02 -12.65
N VAL A 44 -22.50 -23.29 -13.02
CA VAL A 44 -21.24 -24.03 -13.18
C VAL A 44 -20.46 -23.58 -14.41
N ALA A 45 -21.16 -23.30 -15.52
CA ALA A 45 -20.51 -22.87 -16.75
C ALA A 45 -19.83 -21.49 -16.60
N LYS A 46 -20.48 -20.55 -15.92
CA LYS A 46 -19.92 -19.21 -15.66
C LYS A 46 -18.79 -19.24 -14.65
N CYS A 47 -18.91 -20.00 -13.56
CA CYS A 47 -17.85 -20.15 -12.57
C CYS A 47 -16.59 -20.77 -13.17
N GLY A 48 -16.74 -21.75 -14.06
CA GLY A 48 -15.64 -22.40 -14.76
C GLY A 48 -14.82 -21.47 -15.67
N THR A 49 -15.36 -20.35 -16.11
CA THR A 49 -14.59 -19.35 -16.88
C THR A 49 -13.46 -18.73 -16.08
N CYS A 50 -13.64 -18.52 -14.78
CA CYS A 50 -12.65 -17.92 -13.89
C CYS A 50 -12.01 -18.94 -12.93
N HIS A 51 -12.79 -19.95 -12.50
CA HIS A 51 -12.36 -20.99 -11.55
C HIS A 51 -11.94 -22.30 -12.23
N ASN A 52 -11.70 -22.27 -13.53
CA ASN A 52 -11.03 -23.40 -14.15
C ASN A 52 -9.59 -23.44 -13.65
N VAL A 53 -8.97 -24.61 -13.71
CA VAL A 53 -7.54 -24.81 -13.44
C VAL A 53 -6.65 -24.15 -14.51
N SER A 54 -7.19 -23.20 -15.29
CA SER A 54 -6.41 -22.45 -16.25
C SER A 54 -5.33 -21.68 -15.49
N THR A 55 -4.14 -21.80 -15.98
CA THR A 55 -2.92 -21.28 -15.38
C THR A 55 -2.96 -19.76 -15.16
N GLU A 56 -3.86 -19.02 -15.81
CA GLU A 56 -3.84 -17.56 -15.79
C GLU A 56 -4.28 -16.96 -14.45
N VAL A 57 -5.46 -17.33 -13.93
CA VAL A 57 -5.95 -16.80 -12.64
C VAL A 57 -5.09 -17.32 -11.50
N LEU A 58 -4.68 -18.60 -11.56
CA LEU A 58 -3.77 -19.19 -10.59
C LEU A 58 -2.41 -18.47 -10.58
N ALA A 59 -1.85 -18.16 -11.75
CA ALA A 59 -0.60 -17.40 -11.85
C ALA A 59 -0.70 -16.02 -11.22
N LYS A 60 -1.81 -15.28 -11.44
CA LYS A 60 -2.06 -13.98 -10.78
C LYS A 60 -2.18 -14.12 -9.26
N GLN A 61 -2.84 -15.18 -8.78
CA GLN A 61 -2.97 -15.46 -7.35
C GLN A 61 -1.60 -15.75 -6.71
N ILE A 62 -0.74 -16.54 -7.36
CA ILE A 62 0.62 -16.81 -6.90
C ILE A 62 1.43 -15.51 -6.82
N GLN A 63 1.38 -14.68 -7.86
CA GLN A 63 2.05 -13.37 -7.88
C GLN A 63 1.55 -12.48 -6.74
N TRP A 64 0.23 -12.36 -6.56
CA TRP A 64 -0.35 -11.58 -5.48
C TRP A 64 0.09 -12.09 -4.11
N SER A 65 0.10 -13.41 -3.88
CA SER A 65 0.51 -13.99 -2.61
C SER A 65 1.99 -13.72 -2.27
N ALA A 66 2.82 -13.47 -3.27
CA ALA A 66 4.22 -13.06 -3.09
C ALA A 66 4.39 -11.54 -2.90
N SER A 67 3.31 -10.76 -2.96
CA SER A 67 3.35 -9.29 -2.84
C SER A 67 3.26 -8.81 -1.39
N VAL A 68 3.69 -7.57 -1.16
CA VAL A 68 3.50 -6.90 0.15
C VAL A 68 2.02 -6.66 0.45
N HIS A 69 1.16 -6.52 -0.54
CA HIS A 69 -0.28 -6.40 -0.33
C HIS A 69 -0.86 -7.64 0.37
N ALA A 70 -0.38 -8.84 0.04
CA ALA A 70 -0.84 -10.07 0.67
C ALA A 70 -0.11 -10.37 2.00
N THR A 71 1.20 -10.12 2.05
CA THR A 71 2.07 -10.58 3.16
C THR A 71 2.33 -9.52 4.22
N GLY A 72 2.15 -8.24 3.90
CA GLY A 72 2.30 -7.15 4.84
C GLY A 72 1.20 -7.15 5.90
N GLY A 73 1.55 -7.20 7.18
CA GLY A 73 0.58 -7.25 8.28
C GLY A 73 -0.26 -5.97 8.49
N HIS A 74 -0.24 -5.04 7.55
CA HIS A 74 -0.89 -3.72 7.66
C HIS A 74 -2.43 -3.79 7.71
N PHE A 75 -3.04 -4.87 7.25
CA PHE A 75 -4.50 -5.08 7.36
C PHE A 75 -5.01 -5.08 8.81
N ARG A 76 -4.13 -5.28 9.79
CA ARG A 76 -4.46 -5.12 11.22
C ARG A 76 -4.80 -3.68 11.61
N SER A 77 -4.46 -2.71 10.77
CA SER A 77 -4.85 -1.31 10.91
C SER A 77 -6.29 -1.11 10.45
N ASN A 78 -7.24 -1.63 11.23
CA ASN A 78 -8.66 -1.79 10.90
C ASN A 78 -9.57 -0.66 11.42
N SER A 79 -9.01 0.35 12.10
CA SER A 79 -9.78 1.51 12.55
C SER A 79 -10.32 2.32 11.37
N THR A 80 -11.38 3.10 11.59
CA THR A 80 -12.00 3.93 10.56
C THR A 80 -11.00 4.81 9.81
N ALA A 81 -10.00 5.36 10.52
CA ALA A 81 -8.96 6.20 9.93
C ALA A 81 -7.92 5.44 9.10
N CYS A 82 -7.81 4.13 9.24
CA CYS A 82 -6.76 3.32 8.61
C CYS A 82 -7.32 2.34 7.59
N ALA A 83 -8.48 1.75 7.88
CA ALA A 83 -9.06 0.65 7.13
C ALA A 83 -9.30 0.96 5.65
N SER A 84 -9.58 2.22 5.30
CA SER A 84 -9.80 2.66 3.90
C SER A 84 -8.62 2.35 2.96
N CYS A 85 -7.40 2.27 3.51
CA CYS A 85 -6.20 1.96 2.72
C CYS A 85 -5.59 0.61 3.09
N HIS A 86 -5.84 0.10 4.30
CA HIS A 86 -5.14 -1.06 4.83
C HIS A 86 -5.93 -2.37 4.76
N THR A 87 -7.26 -2.31 4.56
CA THR A 87 -8.10 -3.52 4.50
C THR A 87 -8.93 -3.56 3.23
N ASN A 88 -9.22 -4.76 2.72
CA ASN A 88 -10.13 -4.93 1.59
C ASN A 88 -11.53 -4.39 1.90
N GLU A 89 -12.07 -4.74 3.08
CA GLU A 89 -13.44 -4.38 3.49
C GLU A 89 -13.57 -2.87 3.67
N GLY A 90 -12.59 -2.25 4.34
CA GLY A 90 -12.56 -0.80 4.54
C GLY A 90 -12.42 -0.02 3.24
N PHE A 91 -11.56 -0.48 2.32
CA PHE A 91 -11.42 0.14 1.01
C PHE A 91 -12.73 0.10 0.22
N ARG A 92 -13.37 -1.05 0.16
CA ARG A 92 -14.64 -1.22 -0.57
C ARG A 92 -15.75 -0.36 0.02
N ALA A 93 -15.94 -0.41 1.34
CA ALA A 93 -16.92 0.44 2.03
C ALA A 93 -16.65 1.94 1.81
N THR A 94 -15.39 2.33 1.73
CA THR A 94 -14.98 3.69 1.44
C THR A 94 -15.32 4.09 -0.01
N MET A 95 -15.05 3.22 -0.98
CA MET A 95 -15.40 3.44 -2.38
C MET A 95 -16.92 3.56 -2.57
N ASP A 96 -17.69 2.71 -1.90
CA ASP A 96 -19.17 2.74 -1.95
C ASP A 96 -19.72 4.04 -1.35
N SER A 97 -19.12 4.54 -0.27
CA SER A 97 -19.53 5.81 0.38
C SER A 97 -19.02 7.07 -0.33
N GLY A 98 -18.02 6.94 -1.21
CA GLY A 98 -17.33 8.07 -1.84
C GLY A 98 -16.42 8.88 -0.90
N ASN A 99 -16.17 8.42 0.32
CA ASN A 99 -15.36 9.12 1.33
C ASN A 99 -14.02 8.41 1.56
N MET A 100 -12.98 8.82 0.87
CA MET A 100 -11.64 8.24 1.01
C MET A 100 -10.89 8.60 2.30
N VAL A 101 -11.40 9.54 3.08
CA VAL A 101 -10.71 10.02 4.31
C VAL A 101 -10.78 8.97 5.42
N ALA A 102 -11.92 8.30 5.57
CA ALA A 102 -12.13 7.30 6.59
C ALA A 102 -13.14 6.23 6.15
N ALA A 103 -12.94 5.00 6.58
CA ALA A 103 -13.95 3.96 6.44
C ALA A 103 -15.18 4.30 7.29
N PRO A 104 -16.39 3.90 6.87
CA PRO A 104 -17.62 4.23 7.60
C PRO A 104 -17.67 3.65 9.02
N ALA A 105 -17.02 2.52 9.25
CA ALA A 105 -16.98 1.83 10.54
C ALA A 105 -15.65 1.13 10.80
N LEU A 106 -15.43 0.69 12.04
CA LEU A 106 -14.39 -0.27 12.39
C LEU A 106 -14.61 -1.57 11.61
N ILE A 107 -13.55 -2.19 11.14
CA ILE A 107 -13.59 -3.48 10.45
C ILE A 107 -13.24 -4.59 11.43
N ASP A 108 -14.22 -5.39 11.83
CA ASP A 108 -14.03 -6.44 12.83
C ASP A 108 -13.19 -7.62 12.31
N ASN A 109 -13.38 -8.00 11.05
CA ASN A 109 -12.69 -9.12 10.41
C ASN A 109 -11.91 -8.62 9.18
N PRO A 110 -10.82 -7.88 9.38
CA PRO A 110 -10.07 -7.27 8.29
C PRO A 110 -9.30 -8.33 7.49
N THR A 111 -9.35 -8.21 6.18
CA THR A 111 -8.47 -8.96 5.28
C THR A 111 -7.52 -8.01 4.54
N PRO A 112 -6.34 -8.49 4.12
CA PRO A 112 -5.42 -7.67 3.34
C PRO A 112 -6.05 -7.26 2.00
N PRO A 113 -5.53 -6.20 1.36
CA PRO A 113 -5.90 -5.88 -0.02
C PRO A 113 -5.76 -7.10 -0.92
N ASN A 114 -6.82 -7.47 -1.61
CA ASN A 114 -6.92 -8.70 -2.39
C ASN A 114 -7.57 -8.46 -3.76
N CYS A 115 -7.89 -9.53 -4.49
CA CYS A 115 -8.49 -9.42 -5.81
C CYS A 115 -9.71 -8.49 -5.83
N ARG A 116 -10.58 -8.55 -4.81
CA ARG A 116 -11.81 -7.75 -4.71
C ARG A 116 -11.56 -6.29 -4.35
N THR A 117 -10.40 -5.95 -3.81
CA THR A 117 -9.98 -4.55 -3.60
C THR A 117 -9.79 -3.86 -4.94
N CYS A 118 -9.16 -4.56 -5.88
CA CYS A 118 -8.73 -3.99 -7.15
C CYS A 118 -9.69 -4.26 -8.30
N HIS A 119 -10.47 -5.34 -8.23
CA HIS A 119 -11.33 -5.81 -9.30
C HIS A 119 -12.78 -5.99 -8.84
N ASN A 120 -13.71 -5.92 -9.77
CA ASN A 120 -15.15 -6.07 -9.52
C ASN A 120 -15.59 -7.55 -9.43
N ILE A 121 -14.78 -8.39 -8.79
CA ILE A 121 -14.99 -9.84 -8.71
C ILE A 121 -16.36 -10.19 -8.15
N HIS A 122 -17.03 -11.12 -8.82
CA HIS A 122 -18.37 -11.64 -8.49
C HIS A 122 -19.52 -10.62 -8.64
N GLN A 123 -19.39 -9.67 -9.56
CA GLN A 123 -20.49 -8.79 -9.95
C GLN A 123 -21.29 -9.33 -11.14
N LYS A 124 -20.60 -9.82 -12.16
CA LYS A 124 -21.19 -10.33 -13.41
C LYS A 124 -20.90 -11.81 -13.64
N TYR A 125 -19.95 -12.36 -12.90
CA TYR A 125 -19.50 -13.76 -13.02
C TYR A 125 -18.91 -14.09 -14.41
N ASP A 126 -18.22 -13.15 -15.02
CA ASP A 126 -17.48 -13.30 -16.27
C ASP A 126 -16.15 -12.54 -16.24
N LEU A 127 -15.38 -12.58 -17.32
CA LEU A 127 -14.05 -11.95 -17.40
C LEU A 127 -14.09 -10.42 -17.26
N THR A 128 -15.24 -9.77 -17.43
CA THR A 128 -15.38 -8.33 -17.20
C THR A 128 -15.31 -7.96 -15.70
N ASP A 129 -15.41 -8.93 -14.81
CA ASP A 129 -15.19 -8.75 -13.38
C ASP A 129 -13.74 -8.39 -13.04
N PHE A 130 -12.78 -8.63 -13.96
CA PHE A 130 -11.39 -8.24 -13.79
C PHE A 130 -11.09 -6.78 -14.17
N VAL A 131 -12.07 -5.97 -14.51
CA VAL A 131 -11.88 -4.52 -14.64
C VAL A 131 -11.58 -3.91 -13.27
N ASN A 132 -10.83 -2.79 -13.27
CA ASN A 132 -10.53 -2.06 -12.04
C ASN A 132 -11.83 -1.66 -11.32
N SER A 133 -11.85 -1.81 -10.01
CA SER A 133 -12.97 -1.43 -9.14
C SER A 133 -13.26 0.07 -9.21
N THR A 134 -12.25 0.89 -9.48
CA THR A 134 -12.40 2.32 -9.76
C THR A 134 -11.32 2.82 -10.73
N THR A 135 -11.70 3.76 -11.57
CA THR A 135 -10.81 4.58 -12.42
C THR A 135 -11.11 6.07 -12.27
N LYS A 136 -11.93 6.44 -11.26
CA LYS A 136 -12.29 7.83 -11.00
C LYS A 136 -11.05 8.64 -10.59
N PRO A 137 -10.93 9.91 -11.02
CA PRO A 137 -9.87 10.79 -10.52
C PRO A 137 -9.85 10.86 -8.99
N VAL A 138 -8.66 10.99 -8.43
CA VAL A 138 -8.41 10.91 -6.99
C VAL A 138 -8.17 12.30 -6.42
N LYS A 139 -8.90 12.63 -5.35
CA LYS A 139 -8.63 13.83 -4.56
C LYS A 139 -7.47 13.54 -3.61
N LEU A 140 -6.38 14.30 -3.72
CA LEU A 140 -5.21 14.15 -2.86
C LEU A 140 -5.46 14.74 -1.48
N MET A 141 -5.21 13.95 -0.44
CA MET A 141 -5.47 14.31 0.95
C MET A 141 -4.43 15.26 1.56
N VAL A 142 -3.26 15.37 0.95
CA VAL A 142 -2.19 16.29 1.40
C VAL A 142 -2.43 17.73 0.94
N SER A 143 -3.32 17.94 0.01
CA SER A 143 -3.59 19.28 -0.54
C SER A 143 -4.60 20.04 0.31
N SER A 144 -4.24 21.25 0.73
CA SER A 144 -5.16 22.19 1.38
C SER A 144 -6.30 22.61 0.45
N THR A 145 -6.06 22.61 -0.86
CA THR A 145 -7.05 22.96 -1.90
C THR A 145 -7.83 21.75 -2.39
N GLY A 146 -7.47 20.56 -1.96
CA GLY A 146 -8.08 19.31 -2.44
C GLY A 146 -7.79 19.02 -3.90
N ALA A 147 -6.54 19.22 -4.34
CA ALA A 147 -6.13 18.95 -5.72
C ALA A 147 -6.54 17.55 -6.17
N THR A 148 -7.14 17.48 -7.35
CA THR A 148 -7.52 16.21 -7.97
C THR A 148 -6.47 15.80 -8.99
N THR A 149 -6.12 14.52 -9.01
CA THR A 149 -5.23 13.95 -10.00
C THR A 149 -5.94 12.89 -10.82
N ASN A 150 -5.49 12.70 -12.07
CA ASN A 150 -5.94 11.62 -12.93
C ASN A 150 -4.72 10.85 -13.47
N PHE A 151 -4.60 9.61 -13.05
CA PHE A 151 -3.56 8.66 -13.47
C PHE A 151 -4.16 7.50 -14.28
N ASP A 152 -5.31 7.71 -14.90
CA ASP A 152 -6.05 6.70 -15.65
C ASP A 152 -6.30 5.43 -14.78
N LYS A 153 -5.86 4.26 -15.23
CA LYS A 153 -5.97 3.03 -14.43
C LYS A 153 -5.17 3.07 -13.13
N GLY A 154 -4.13 3.91 -13.04
CA GLY A 154 -3.36 4.15 -11.83
C GLY A 154 -4.14 4.87 -10.72
N ASN A 155 -5.31 5.42 -11.00
CA ASN A 155 -6.18 6.03 -9.99
C ASN A 155 -6.54 5.05 -8.87
N LEU A 156 -6.72 3.78 -9.19
CA LEU A 156 -6.93 2.73 -8.19
C LEU A 156 -5.82 2.73 -7.12
N CYS A 157 -4.57 2.76 -7.55
CA CYS A 157 -3.40 2.76 -6.67
C CYS A 157 -3.31 4.05 -5.85
N ALA A 158 -3.55 5.19 -6.50
CA ALA A 158 -3.45 6.52 -5.90
C ALA A 158 -4.44 6.75 -4.75
N ASN A 159 -5.54 6.00 -4.67
CA ASN A 159 -6.46 6.08 -3.54
C ASN A 159 -5.79 5.71 -2.21
N CYS A 160 -4.89 4.72 -2.20
CA CYS A 160 -4.16 4.30 -1.00
C CYS A 160 -2.74 4.85 -0.94
N HIS A 161 -2.06 4.99 -2.10
CA HIS A 161 -0.67 5.45 -2.18
C HIS A 161 -0.56 6.98 -2.11
N GLN A 162 -1.18 7.57 -1.06
CA GLN A 162 -1.13 8.98 -0.71
C GLN A 162 -1.13 9.15 0.82
N PRO A 163 -0.54 10.24 1.37
CA PRO A 163 -0.50 10.45 2.82
C PRO A 163 -1.88 10.81 3.37
N ARG A 164 -2.13 10.44 4.63
CA ARG A 164 -3.36 10.82 5.33
C ARG A 164 -3.34 12.29 5.73
N LEU A 165 -4.46 13.00 5.56
CA LEU A 165 -4.61 14.41 5.94
C LEU A 165 -4.22 14.67 7.41
N SER A 166 -4.65 13.82 8.33
CA SER A 166 -4.35 13.97 9.77
C SER A 166 -2.85 13.96 10.11
N LYS A 167 -2.01 13.48 9.21
CA LYS A 167 -0.56 13.44 9.40
C LYS A 167 0.16 14.69 8.91
N VAL A 168 -0.51 15.52 8.13
CA VAL A 168 0.01 16.79 7.61
C VAL A 168 -0.79 17.99 8.13
N THR A 169 -1.57 17.81 9.17
CA THR A 169 -2.29 18.88 9.87
C THR A 169 -1.55 19.24 11.16
N PRO A 170 -1.30 20.54 11.48
CA PRO A 170 -1.67 21.71 10.69
C PRO A 170 -0.90 21.78 9.38
N TYR A 171 -1.58 22.26 8.31
CA TYR A 171 -0.98 22.34 6.98
C TYR A 171 -0.20 23.66 6.85
N PRO A 172 1.08 23.59 6.40
CA PRO A 172 1.92 24.78 6.27
C PRO A 172 1.48 25.64 5.08
N THR A 173 1.58 26.97 5.26
CA THR A 173 1.33 27.96 4.21
C THR A 173 2.55 28.86 4.03
N LEU A 174 2.75 29.37 2.80
CA LEU A 174 3.84 30.30 2.54
C LEU A 174 3.68 31.57 3.39
N ASN A 175 4.73 31.91 4.15
CA ASN A 175 4.76 33.05 5.05
C ASN A 175 3.59 33.11 6.06
N GLY A 176 3.01 31.95 6.39
CA GLY A 176 2.00 31.83 7.42
C GLY A 176 2.59 31.91 8.82
N ASP A 177 1.69 31.98 9.81
CA ASP A 177 2.05 31.99 11.22
C ASP A 177 2.81 30.71 11.61
N ASP A 178 3.53 30.80 12.74
CA ASP A 178 4.21 29.66 13.31
C ASP A 178 3.23 28.52 13.62
N LEU A 179 3.64 27.30 13.34
CA LEU A 179 2.83 26.12 13.53
C LEU A 179 3.37 25.24 14.66
N THR A 180 2.49 24.85 15.56
CA THR A 180 2.80 23.84 16.57
C THR A 180 2.51 22.46 16.00
N ILE A 181 3.56 21.64 15.87
CA ILE A 181 3.48 20.25 15.41
C ILE A 181 3.76 19.28 16.55
N VAL A 182 3.13 18.11 16.46
CA VAL A 182 3.33 17.01 17.42
C VAL A 182 4.49 16.10 16.97
N ALA A 183 4.98 15.28 17.88
CA ALA A 183 5.94 14.23 17.52
C ALA A 183 5.37 13.33 16.40
N ASN A 184 6.24 12.92 15.49
CA ASN A 184 5.87 12.14 14.29
C ASN A 184 4.93 12.87 13.31
N TRP A 185 4.87 14.20 13.35
CA TRP A 185 4.16 14.95 12.32
C TRP A 185 4.82 14.76 10.96
N GLY A 186 4.00 14.79 9.91
CA GLY A 186 4.42 14.66 8.52
C GLY A 186 3.92 13.37 7.86
N ALA A 187 4.17 13.24 6.56
CA ALA A 187 3.79 12.07 5.79
C ALA A 187 4.42 10.81 6.39
N GLN A 188 3.60 9.79 6.57
CA GLN A 188 4.05 8.45 6.94
C GLN A 188 3.75 7.55 5.77
N MET A 189 4.74 7.00 5.11
CA MET A 189 4.61 6.10 3.97
C MET A 189 3.57 6.52 2.90
N ALA A 190 3.63 5.93 1.72
CA ALA A 190 2.61 6.12 0.69
C ALA A 190 2.45 7.55 0.15
N SER A 191 3.52 8.23 -0.22
CA SER A 191 3.46 9.59 -0.83
C SER A 191 3.53 9.58 -2.37
N GLN A 192 3.49 8.40 -2.98
CA GLN A 192 3.76 8.21 -4.41
C GLN A 192 2.86 9.02 -5.31
N ALA A 193 1.55 9.08 -5.01
CA ALA A 193 0.60 9.84 -5.81
C ALA A 193 0.86 11.36 -5.77
N VAL A 194 1.30 11.89 -4.62
CA VAL A 194 1.65 13.30 -4.46
C VAL A 194 2.88 13.66 -5.28
N ILE A 195 3.94 12.87 -5.16
CA ILE A 195 5.19 13.10 -5.89
C ILE A 195 4.99 12.90 -7.40
N LEU A 196 4.29 11.85 -7.81
CA LEU A 196 4.00 11.59 -9.22
C LEU A 196 3.13 12.69 -9.84
N ARG A 197 2.12 13.23 -9.11
CA ARG A 197 1.32 14.38 -9.56
C ARG A 197 2.21 15.62 -9.73
N GLY A 198 3.17 15.82 -8.82
CA GLY A 198 4.14 16.91 -8.88
C GLY A 198 3.53 18.29 -8.63
N VAL A 199 3.76 19.21 -9.55
CA VAL A 199 3.32 20.61 -9.42
C VAL A 199 1.84 20.73 -9.07
N GLY A 200 1.52 21.47 -8.01
CA GLY A 200 0.16 21.65 -7.50
C GLY A 200 -0.44 20.40 -6.82
N SER A 201 0.38 19.43 -6.41
CA SER A 201 -0.10 18.23 -5.71
C SER A 201 -0.46 18.48 -4.24
N GLY A 202 0.02 19.58 -3.68
CA GLY A 202 -0.03 19.89 -2.25
C GLY A 202 1.30 19.62 -1.53
N ALA A 203 2.36 19.20 -2.21
CA ALA A 203 3.70 19.35 -1.68
C ALA A 203 4.01 20.85 -1.49
N PHE A 204 4.89 21.18 -0.54
CA PHE A 204 5.15 22.58 -0.20
C PHE A 204 6.14 23.21 -1.17
N GLU A 205 5.62 23.86 -2.21
CA GLU A 205 6.41 24.49 -3.27
C GLU A 205 6.98 25.85 -2.79
N ILE A 206 7.98 25.82 -1.92
CA ILE A 206 8.62 27.04 -1.42
C ILE A 206 9.37 27.75 -2.57
N PRO A 207 9.20 29.09 -2.75
CA PRO A 207 9.91 29.81 -3.78
C PRO A 207 11.44 29.71 -3.62
N GLY A 208 12.14 29.45 -4.74
CA GLY A 208 13.58 29.29 -4.75
C GLY A 208 14.18 29.47 -6.14
N SER A 209 15.44 29.07 -6.30
CA SER A 209 16.21 29.23 -7.53
C SER A 209 15.83 28.25 -8.65
N VAL A 210 15.12 27.17 -8.29
CA VAL A 210 14.75 26.09 -9.22
C VAL A 210 13.25 26.12 -9.49
N ALA A 211 12.87 26.20 -10.77
CA ALA A 211 11.47 26.15 -11.18
C ALA A 211 10.85 24.77 -10.91
N TYR A 212 9.59 24.76 -10.45
CA TYR A 212 8.81 23.54 -10.30
C TYR A 212 8.23 23.10 -11.62
N ILE A 213 8.70 21.99 -12.15
CA ILE A 213 8.20 21.39 -13.40
C ILE A 213 8.06 19.87 -13.23
N ASN A 214 7.12 19.31 -13.95
CA ASN A 214 6.91 17.86 -13.96
C ASN A 214 7.80 17.18 -15.02
N SER A 215 8.31 16.00 -14.70
CA SER A 215 9.02 15.16 -15.63
C SER A 215 8.09 14.36 -16.54
N SER A 216 8.66 13.73 -17.56
CA SER A 216 7.93 12.84 -18.49
C SER A 216 7.24 11.67 -17.78
N HIS A 217 7.79 11.16 -16.68
CA HIS A 217 7.14 10.10 -15.90
C HIS A 217 5.77 10.53 -15.37
N SER A 218 5.66 11.79 -14.93
CA SER A 218 4.39 12.37 -14.47
C SER A 218 3.43 12.71 -15.60
N THR A 219 3.92 13.05 -16.80
CA THR A 219 3.09 13.64 -17.84
C THR A 219 2.80 12.73 -19.02
N LEU A 220 3.73 11.85 -19.41
CA LEU A 220 3.67 11.09 -20.66
C LEU A 220 3.44 9.59 -20.47
N VAL A 221 3.79 9.00 -19.31
CA VAL A 221 3.63 7.56 -19.11
C VAL A 221 2.13 7.21 -19.02
N PRO A 222 1.58 6.38 -19.90
CA PRO A 222 0.17 6.00 -19.87
C PRO A 222 -0.11 5.13 -18.63
N ASN A 223 -1.30 5.23 -18.06
CA ASN A 223 -1.72 4.46 -16.86
C ASN A 223 -0.78 4.55 -15.65
N ARG A 224 0.24 5.41 -15.70
CA ARG A 224 1.21 5.72 -14.63
C ARG A 224 1.73 4.48 -13.88
N CYS A 225 1.27 4.25 -12.65
CA CYS A 225 1.71 3.19 -11.74
C CYS A 225 1.76 1.80 -12.43
N ILE A 226 0.71 1.48 -13.18
CA ILE A 226 0.53 0.16 -13.80
C ILE A 226 1.59 -0.11 -14.86
N THR A 227 1.96 0.88 -15.65
CA THR A 227 2.94 0.71 -16.75
C THR A 227 4.28 0.18 -16.24
N CYS A 228 4.71 0.63 -15.06
CA CYS A 228 5.97 0.20 -14.45
C CYS A 228 5.77 -0.99 -13.51
N HIS A 229 4.89 -0.85 -12.51
CA HIS A 229 4.76 -1.85 -11.45
C HIS A 229 4.04 -3.13 -11.88
N MET A 230 3.20 -3.08 -12.90
CA MET A 230 2.55 -4.25 -13.49
C MET A 230 3.11 -4.60 -14.88
N ALA A 231 4.34 -4.23 -15.17
CA ALA A 231 5.08 -4.65 -16.37
C ALA A 231 5.09 -6.19 -16.52
N PRO A 232 5.42 -6.73 -17.70
CA PRO A 232 5.49 -8.19 -17.92
C PRO A 232 6.20 -8.90 -16.79
N VAL A 233 5.62 -9.98 -16.30
CA VAL A 233 6.07 -10.65 -15.09
C VAL A 233 7.38 -11.41 -15.26
N ARG A 234 8.15 -11.48 -14.17
CA ARG A 234 9.26 -12.42 -13.96
C ARG A 234 8.81 -13.46 -12.93
N GLY A 235 8.06 -14.46 -13.39
CA GLY A 235 7.47 -15.48 -12.50
C GLY A 235 6.57 -14.87 -11.42
N ASP A 236 6.87 -15.18 -10.18
CA ASP A 236 6.24 -14.63 -8.97
C ASP A 236 7.17 -13.66 -8.21
N THR A 237 8.27 -13.25 -8.82
CA THR A 237 9.32 -12.50 -8.15
C THR A 237 9.26 -10.99 -8.41
N ALA A 238 8.89 -10.55 -9.64
CA ALA A 238 8.80 -9.13 -9.99
C ALA A 238 7.76 -8.87 -11.10
N GLY A 239 7.28 -7.65 -11.20
CA GLY A 239 6.26 -7.22 -12.16
C GLY A 239 4.87 -7.82 -11.88
N GLY A 240 3.91 -7.58 -12.77
CA GLY A 240 2.54 -8.09 -12.66
C GLY A 240 1.90 -7.85 -11.30
N HIS A 241 1.23 -8.86 -10.75
CA HIS A 241 0.56 -8.76 -9.45
C HIS A 241 1.51 -8.91 -8.25
N THR A 242 2.82 -8.95 -8.45
CA THR A 242 3.79 -8.76 -7.37
C THR A 242 4.03 -7.29 -7.07
N TRP A 243 3.83 -6.40 -8.05
CA TRP A 243 4.16 -4.95 -8.08
C TRP A 243 5.61 -4.62 -7.74
N LYS A 244 6.47 -5.64 -7.57
CA LYS A 244 7.87 -5.46 -7.19
C LYS A 244 8.68 -4.95 -8.38
N MET A 245 9.56 -3.99 -8.10
CA MET A 245 10.55 -3.45 -9.03
C MET A 245 11.95 -4.05 -8.78
N THR A 246 12.06 -4.97 -7.84
CA THR A 246 13.28 -5.73 -7.54
C THR A 246 12.95 -7.20 -7.32
N TYR A 247 13.95 -8.05 -7.49
CA TYR A 247 13.87 -9.48 -7.19
C TYR A 247 15.22 -9.99 -6.69
N LEU A 248 15.18 -11.05 -5.89
CA LEU A 248 16.41 -11.72 -5.45
C LEU A 248 16.92 -12.70 -6.54
N SER A 249 18.24 -12.79 -6.68
CA SER A 249 18.90 -13.86 -7.47
C SER A 249 18.61 -15.21 -6.86
N SER A 250 19.02 -16.28 -7.54
CA SER A 250 18.88 -17.66 -7.07
C SER A 250 19.65 -17.95 -5.76
N ASP A 251 20.59 -17.09 -5.38
CA ASP A 251 21.29 -17.14 -4.10
C ASP A 251 20.42 -16.67 -2.91
N GLY A 252 19.24 -16.09 -3.18
CA GLY A 252 18.34 -15.56 -2.17
C GLY A 252 18.83 -14.31 -1.45
N ILE A 253 19.95 -13.72 -1.87
CA ILE A 253 20.64 -12.60 -1.18
C ILE A 253 20.82 -11.41 -2.11
N THR A 254 21.26 -11.63 -3.33
CA THR A 254 21.58 -10.54 -4.28
C THR A 254 20.32 -9.95 -4.85
N GLU A 255 20.05 -8.67 -4.52
CA GLU A 255 18.91 -7.95 -5.06
C GLU A 255 19.23 -7.40 -6.46
N ASN A 256 18.28 -7.58 -7.38
CA ASN A 256 18.36 -7.13 -8.76
C ASN A 256 17.21 -6.17 -9.07
N ASN A 257 17.48 -5.18 -9.89
CA ASN A 257 16.45 -4.30 -10.43
C ASN A 257 15.67 -4.98 -11.56
N TYR A 258 14.36 -4.80 -11.58
CA TYR A 258 13.47 -5.25 -12.63
C TYR A 258 13.00 -4.06 -13.46
N VAL A 259 13.47 -3.98 -14.69
CA VAL A 259 13.31 -2.80 -15.56
C VAL A 259 12.39 -3.01 -16.77
N ALA A 260 11.64 -4.11 -16.80
CA ALA A 260 10.78 -4.44 -17.95
C ALA A 260 9.77 -3.33 -18.29
N GLY A 261 9.30 -2.57 -17.31
CA GLY A 261 8.42 -1.41 -17.54
C GLY A 261 9.13 -0.15 -18.02
N CYS A 262 10.48 -0.15 -18.03
CA CYS A 262 11.29 1.03 -18.33
C CYS A 262 11.86 0.98 -19.77
N VAL A 263 12.13 -0.22 -20.28
CA VAL A 263 12.89 -0.42 -21.53
C VAL A 263 12.22 0.14 -22.79
N ALA A 264 10.90 0.34 -22.75
CA ALA A 264 10.17 0.94 -23.87
C ALA A 264 10.60 2.40 -24.15
N CYS A 265 11.03 3.12 -23.11
CA CYS A 265 11.50 4.51 -23.20
C CYS A 265 13.01 4.62 -22.94
N HIS A 266 13.56 3.78 -22.08
CA HIS A 266 14.96 3.72 -21.71
C HIS A 266 15.64 2.53 -22.41
N THR A 267 15.87 2.67 -23.70
CA THR A 267 16.50 1.61 -24.51
C THR A 267 17.91 1.29 -24.01
N GLY A 268 18.27 0.03 -23.99
CA GLY A 268 19.57 -0.45 -23.50
C GLY A 268 19.63 -0.77 -21.99
N LEU A 269 18.55 -0.54 -21.23
CA LEU A 269 18.47 -1.02 -19.86
C LEU A 269 18.28 -2.53 -19.81
N THR A 270 18.97 -3.16 -18.88
CA THR A 270 18.82 -4.59 -18.58
C THR A 270 18.57 -4.76 -17.09
N SER A 271 17.72 -5.72 -16.74
CA SER A 271 17.53 -6.11 -15.33
C SER A 271 18.83 -6.71 -14.79
N GLY A 272 19.20 -6.36 -13.57
CA GLY A 272 20.44 -6.87 -12.97
C GLY A 272 20.79 -6.21 -11.64
N VAL A 273 21.97 -6.56 -11.17
CA VAL A 273 22.55 -6.07 -9.92
C VAL A 273 22.88 -4.58 -10.02
N GLY A 274 22.74 -3.88 -8.93
CA GLY A 274 23.10 -2.48 -8.79
C GLY A 274 21.92 -1.52 -8.88
N LYS A 275 22.20 -0.23 -8.70
CA LYS A 275 21.16 0.80 -8.75
C LYS A 275 20.67 1.00 -10.18
N PHE A 276 19.36 1.06 -10.33
CA PHE A 276 18.74 1.56 -11.54
C PHE A 276 18.77 3.09 -11.50
N ASP A 277 19.88 3.67 -11.90
CA ASP A 277 20.16 5.10 -11.71
C ASP A 277 20.36 5.82 -13.05
N VAL A 278 19.27 5.91 -13.82
CA VAL A 278 19.29 6.63 -15.10
C VAL A 278 19.66 8.08 -14.88
N ASN A 279 20.71 8.52 -15.56
CA ASN A 279 21.25 9.88 -15.45
C ASN A 279 21.59 10.32 -14.02
N LYS A 280 21.95 9.38 -13.15
CA LYS A 280 22.27 9.61 -11.73
C LYS A 280 21.14 10.27 -10.92
N VAL A 281 19.88 10.04 -11.32
CA VAL A 281 18.73 10.66 -10.65
C VAL A 281 18.65 10.24 -9.19
N GLN A 282 18.74 8.94 -8.92
CA GLN A 282 18.63 8.44 -7.54
C GLN A 282 19.84 8.86 -6.70
N THR A 283 21.05 8.77 -7.22
CA THR A 283 22.26 9.24 -6.53
C THR A 283 22.17 10.72 -6.17
N ASP A 284 21.75 11.57 -7.11
CA ASP A 284 21.62 13.01 -6.86
C ASP A 284 20.54 13.30 -5.81
N VAL A 285 19.40 12.62 -5.90
CA VAL A 285 18.28 12.82 -4.96
C VAL A 285 18.66 12.34 -3.56
N GLU A 286 19.30 11.20 -3.42
CA GLU A 286 19.83 10.70 -2.13
C GLU A 286 20.80 11.72 -1.49
N GLY A 287 21.69 12.29 -2.29
CA GLY A 287 22.60 13.35 -1.83
C GLY A 287 21.88 14.61 -1.35
N LEU A 288 20.81 15.03 -2.05
CA LEU A 288 19.98 16.17 -1.64
C LEU A 288 19.15 15.86 -0.38
N ILE A 289 18.59 14.65 -0.28
CA ILE A 289 17.89 14.18 0.93
C ILE A 289 18.80 14.24 2.13
N ALA A 290 20.04 13.73 2.03
CA ALA A 290 21.02 13.74 3.11
C ALA A 290 21.36 15.17 3.55
N GLN A 291 21.53 16.11 2.61
CA GLN A 291 21.77 17.52 2.91
C GLN A 291 20.58 18.15 3.65
N LEU A 292 19.35 17.94 3.16
CA LEU A 292 18.15 18.49 3.80
C LEU A 292 17.95 17.90 5.20
N LYS A 293 18.16 16.59 5.35
CA LYS A 293 18.13 15.90 6.66
C LYS A 293 19.06 16.59 7.67
N ALA A 294 20.30 16.82 7.31
CA ALA A 294 21.29 17.47 8.19
C ALA A 294 20.82 18.86 8.64
N LEU A 295 20.22 19.65 7.74
CA LEU A 295 19.69 20.98 8.06
C LEU A 295 18.48 20.91 9.00
N LEU A 296 17.55 19.97 8.78
CA LEU A 296 16.38 19.76 9.64
C LEU A 296 16.77 19.27 11.04
N VAL A 297 17.78 18.42 11.15
CA VAL A 297 18.37 17.98 12.42
C VAL A 297 18.99 19.16 13.17
N THR A 298 19.81 19.96 12.48
CA THR A 298 20.42 21.17 13.05
C THR A 298 19.34 22.15 13.57
N ALA A 299 18.25 22.29 12.84
CA ALA A 299 17.09 23.09 13.24
C ALA A 299 16.23 22.45 14.35
N LYS A 300 16.60 21.29 14.85
CA LYS A 300 15.86 20.51 15.90
C LYS A 300 14.41 20.20 15.48
N MET A 301 14.19 19.97 14.20
CA MET A 301 12.89 19.59 13.65
C MET A 301 12.78 18.10 13.35
N LEU A 302 13.93 17.41 13.26
CA LEU A 302 14.02 15.98 12.92
C LEU A 302 14.95 15.26 13.90
N ASP A 303 14.52 14.08 14.36
CA ASP A 303 15.34 13.20 15.19
C ASP A 303 16.39 12.47 14.34
N THR A 304 17.64 12.46 14.81
CA THR A 304 18.78 11.90 14.06
C THR A 304 18.69 10.39 13.85
N THR A 305 18.10 9.69 14.81
CA THR A 305 18.12 8.21 14.88
C THR A 305 16.89 7.60 14.25
N THR A 306 15.73 8.20 14.52
CA THR A 306 14.44 7.64 14.13
C THR A 306 13.84 8.27 12.88
N ASP A 307 14.44 9.33 12.36
CA ASP A 307 13.91 10.12 11.24
C ASP A 307 12.48 10.68 11.49
N ARG A 308 12.11 10.85 12.75
CA ARG A 308 10.78 11.35 13.14
C ARG A 308 10.81 12.86 13.33
N GLY A 309 9.76 13.52 12.88
CA GLY A 309 9.54 14.93 13.20
C GLY A 309 9.46 15.12 14.73
N LEU A 310 10.16 16.11 15.24
CA LEU A 310 10.13 16.49 16.67
C LEU A 310 8.96 17.44 16.92
N ALA A 311 8.37 17.32 18.12
CA ALA A 311 7.33 18.25 18.56
C ALA A 311 7.93 19.63 18.82
N GLY A 312 7.19 20.68 18.46
CA GLY A 312 7.62 22.06 18.68
C GLY A 312 6.79 23.07 17.89
N THR A 313 7.08 24.34 18.11
CA THR A 313 6.51 25.46 17.33
C THR A 313 7.58 26.00 16.40
N PHE A 314 7.29 26.02 15.11
CA PHE A 314 8.25 26.38 14.07
C PHE A 314 7.60 27.29 13.01
N PRO A 315 8.38 28.16 12.35
CA PRO A 315 7.89 28.93 11.21
C PRO A 315 7.23 28.04 10.16
N SER A 316 6.08 28.48 9.65
CA SER A 316 5.26 27.71 8.68
C SER A 316 6.08 27.21 7.48
N ASN A 317 6.95 28.05 6.93
CA ASN A 317 7.83 27.68 5.83
C ASN A 317 8.76 26.51 6.19
N LYS A 318 9.31 26.47 7.42
CA LYS A 318 10.16 25.36 7.87
C LYS A 318 9.36 24.08 8.10
N VAL A 319 8.12 24.20 8.59
CA VAL A 319 7.20 23.05 8.67
C VAL A 319 6.89 22.49 7.29
N GLY A 320 6.69 23.38 6.28
CA GLY A 320 6.54 22.97 4.89
C GLY A 320 7.76 22.25 4.32
N ILE A 321 8.95 22.68 4.68
CA ILE A 321 10.20 22.01 4.29
C ILE A 321 10.34 20.64 4.95
N LEU A 322 9.98 20.51 6.23
CA LEU A 322 9.90 19.21 6.90
C LEU A 322 8.87 18.29 6.22
N MET A 323 7.73 18.84 5.78
CA MET A 323 6.74 18.09 5.01
C MET A 323 7.33 17.55 3.70
N ASN A 324 8.07 18.38 2.94
CA ASN A 324 8.73 17.95 1.70
C ASN A 324 9.70 16.81 1.95
N TYR A 325 10.55 16.93 2.97
CA TYR A 325 11.46 15.85 3.37
C TYR A 325 10.70 14.56 3.65
N LYS A 326 9.66 14.62 4.50
CA LYS A 326 8.85 13.44 4.86
C LYS A 326 8.08 12.85 3.68
N LEU A 327 7.60 13.66 2.75
CA LEU A 327 6.93 13.19 1.53
C LEU A 327 7.90 12.42 0.63
N ILE A 328 9.11 12.93 0.44
CA ILE A 328 10.11 12.32 -0.46
C ILE A 328 10.68 11.03 0.16
N GLU A 329 10.96 11.02 1.46
CA GLU A 329 11.39 9.82 2.18
C GLU A 329 10.31 8.72 2.13
N ALA A 330 9.05 9.08 2.42
CA ALA A 330 7.93 8.14 2.44
C ALA A 330 7.54 7.61 1.04
N GLU A 331 7.94 8.30 -0.01
CA GLU A 331 7.69 7.95 -1.39
C GLU A 331 8.59 6.81 -1.87
N GLY A 332 9.85 6.81 -1.46
CA GLY A 332 10.79 5.69 -1.57
C GLY A 332 11.38 5.42 -2.95
N SER A 333 11.03 6.17 -4.03
CA SER A 333 11.61 5.95 -5.36
C SER A 333 12.94 6.70 -5.58
N HIS A 334 13.32 7.54 -4.64
CA HIS A 334 14.48 8.43 -4.74
C HIS A 334 14.45 9.27 -6.04
N GLY A 335 13.24 9.78 -6.35
CA GLY A 335 13.04 10.70 -7.47
C GLY A 335 12.60 10.07 -8.79
N VAL A 336 12.54 8.75 -8.91
CA VAL A 336 12.15 8.07 -10.16
C VAL A 336 10.74 8.50 -10.62
N HIS A 337 9.78 8.66 -9.72
CA HIS A 337 8.42 9.03 -10.08
C HIS A 337 8.31 10.42 -10.72
N ASN A 338 9.12 11.41 -10.29
CA ASN A 338 9.10 12.76 -10.85
C ASN A 338 10.43 13.50 -10.57
N PRO A 339 11.53 13.14 -11.27
CA PRO A 339 12.86 13.61 -10.94
C PRO A 339 13.04 15.13 -10.94
N LEU A 340 12.41 15.84 -11.87
CA LEU A 340 12.54 17.30 -11.94
C LEU A 340 11.86 17.97 -10.77
N PHE A 341 10.66 17.53 -10.43
CA PHE A 341 9.90 18.07 -9.32
C PHE A 341 10.57 17.78 -7.97
N VAL A 342 11.02 16.54 -7.74
CA VAL A 342 11.70 16.14 -6.50
C VAL A 342 12.99 16.93 -6.30
N LYS A 343 13.80 17.07 -7.34
CA LYS A 343 15.05 17.87 -7.28
C LYS A 343 14.74 19.35 -6.97
N ALA A 344 13.67 19.91 -7.54
CA ALA A 344 13.27 21.29 -7.25
C ALA A 344 12.81 21.45 -5.79
N LEU A 345 11.95 20.52 -5.29
CA LEU A 345 11.51 20.54 -3.88
C LEU A 345 12.71 20.51 -2.93
N LEU A 346 13.65 19.60 -3.14
CA LEU A 346 14.82 19.46 -2.28
C LEU A 346 15.74 20.68 -2.35
N LYS A 347 16.12 21.13 -3.55
CA LYS A 347 17.03 22.27 -3.73
C LYS A 347 16.47 23.55 -3.13
N ASN A 348 15.22 23.90 -3.46
CA ASN A 348 14.60 25.11 -2.92
C ASN A 348 14.44 25.03 -1.39
N SER A 349 14.13 23.85 -0.84
CA SER A 349 14.08 23.62 0.60
C SER A 349 15.46 23.81 1.26
N ILE A 350 16.51 23.25 0.67
CA ILE A 350 17.90 23.40 1.15
C ILE A 350 18.33 24.87 1.11
N ASP A 351 18.08 25.56 0.00
CA ASP A 351 18.44 26.96 -0.16
C ASP A 351 17.74 27.84 0.87
N TYR A 352 16.47 27.56 1.18
CA TYR A 352 15.75 28.28 2.22
C TYR A 352 16.32 28.00 3.62
N MET A 353 16.63 26.75 3.93
CA MET A 353 17.17 26.38 5.26
C MET A 353 18.57 26.90 5.53
N LYS A 354 19.32 27.30 4.50
CA LYS A 354 20.67 27.90 4.63
C LYS A 354 20.66 29.42 4.86
N LYS A 355 19.54 30.08 4.66
CA LYS A 355 19.36 31.52 4.92
C LYS A 355 19.16 31.80 6.42
#